data_1969c9800ab17bcc856fe8d2b86308b3
#
_entry.id   1969c9800ab17bcc856fe8d2b86308b3
#
_cell.length_a   1.000
_cell.length_b   1.000
_cell.length_c   1.000
_cell.angle_alpha   90.00
_cell.angle_beta   90.00
_cell.angle_gamma   90.00
#
_symmetry.space_group_name_H-M   'P 1'
#
loop_
_entity.id
_entity.type
_entity.pdbx_description
1 polymer ?
#
loop_
_entity_poly.entity_id
_entity_poly.type
_entity_poly.pdbx_seq_one_letter_code
_entity_poly.pdbx_strand_id
1 'polypeptide(L)'
;MAKEKFNRSKPHVNVGTIGHVDHGKTTLSAAISAVLATKGLAELKDYDNIDNAPEEKERGITIATSHIEYETENRHYAHVDCPGHADYVKNMITGAAQMDGAILVVSAADGPMPQTREHILLSRQVGVPYIVVFLNKQDMVDDAELLELVEMEVRDMLSQYEFPGDTTPIVAGSALKALEEAKAGNVGEWGEKILKLMEEVDRYIPTPQRDTEKTFLMPVEDVFSIAGRGTVVTGRIERGVVKVGDEVEIVGIRDTQKTTVTGVEMFRKELDKGEAGDNVGILLRGTKKEEVERGMVLCKPGSITPHKKFEGEIYVLSKDEGGRHTPFFNGYRPQFYVRTTDVTGSIELPSGVEMVMPGDNIKITVTLINPIALEEGTRFAIREGGRTVGAGVVTKIIE
;
A
#
# COMPACT_ATOMS: atom_id res chain seq x y z
N MET A 1 14.45 -20.30 22.17
CA MET A 1 13.01 -20.50 22.45
C MET A 1 12.32 -20.75 21.14
N ALA A 2 11.37 -21.71 21.07
CA ALA A 2 10.53 -21.88 19.89
C ALA A 2 9.70 -20.61 19.70
N LYS A 3 9.57 -20.14 18.45
CA LYS A 3 8.71 -19.00 18.14
C LYS A 3 7.25 -19.40 18.33
N GLU A 4 6.42 -18.43 18.65
CA GLU A 4 4.99 -18.59 18.72
C GLU A 4 4.42 -18.89 17.31
N LYS A 5 3.44 -19.80 17.23
CA LYS A 5 2.71 -20.06 15.98
C LYS A 5 1.59 -19.05 15.80
N PHE A 6 1.43 -18.56 14.59
CA PHE A 6 0.31 -17.69 14.24
C PHE A 6 -1.01 -18.47 14.25
N ASN A 7 -2.03 -17.94 14.90
CA ASN A 7 -3.36 -18.54 14.97
C ASN A 7 -4.33 -17.86 14.00
N ARG A 8 -4.80 -18.60 12.98
CA ARG A 8 -5.77 -18.10 11.99
C ARG A 8 -7.22 -18.30 12.48
N SER A 9 -7.57 -17.72 13.63
CA SER A 9 -8.93 -17.84 14.19
C SER A 9 -9.93 -16.86 13.59
N LYS A 10 -9.44 -15.76 13.01
CA LYS A 10 -10.26 -14.67 12.43
C LYS A 10 -9.88 -14.41 10.97
N PRO A 11 -10.83 -13.90 10.13
CA PRO A 11 -10.50 -13.43 8.79
C PRO A 11 -9.43 -12.35 8.82
N HIS A 12 -8.45 -12.45 7.92
CA HIS A 12 -7.35 -11.49 7.80
C HIS A 12 -7.65 -10.41 6.76
N VAL A 13 -7.47 -9.15 7.13
CA VAL A 13 -7.71 -7.98 6.28
C VAL A 13 -6.50 -7.03 6.37
N ASN A 14 -6.05 -6.54 5.22
CA ASN A 14 -4.99 -5.54 5.15
C ASN A 14 -5.63 -4.16 5.00
N VAL A 15 -5.37 -3.28 5.96
CA VAL A 15 -5.77 -1.87 5.89
C VAL A 15 -4.54 -0.99 6.01
N GLY A 16 -4.68 0.28 5.73
CA GLY A 16 -3.58 1.21 6.01
C GLY A 16 -4.03 2.65 5.99
N THR A 17 -3.19 3.52 6.55
CA THR A 17 -3.41 4.96 6.61
C THR A 17 -2.81 5.65 5.39
N ILE A 18 -3.60 6.50 4.75
CA ILE A 18 -3.21 7.37 3.64
C ILE A 18 -3.65 8.81 3.94
N GLY A 19 -3.07 9.78 3.26
CA GLY A 19 -3.42 11.20 3.42
C GLY A 19 -2.19 12.10 3.50
N HIS A 20 -2.43 13.40 3.64
CA HIS A 20 -1.38 14.43 3.63
C HIS A 20 -0.39 14.26 4.79
N VAL A 21 0.84 14.81 4.61
CA VAL A 21 1.80 14.97 5.71
C VAL A 21 1.18 15.81 6.83
N ASP A 22 1.54 15.55 8.08
CA ASP A 22 1.03 16.25 9.29
C ASP A 22 -0.47 16.13 9.57
N HIS A 23 -1.24 15.37 8.80
CA HIS A 23 -2.64 15.05 9.12
C HIS A 23 -2.80 14.02 10.25
N GLY A 24 -1.69 13.41 10.72
CA GLY A 24 -1.65 12.52 11.88
C GLY A 24 -1.92 11.05 11.59
N LYS A 25 -1.49 10.55 10.43
CA LYS A 25 -1.60 9.12 10.04
C LYS A 25 -0.95 8.19 11.06
N THR A 26 0.33 8.39 11.34
CA THR A 26 1.09 7.58 12.29
C THR A 26 0.54 7.72 13.71
N THR A 27 0.07 8.92 14.09
CA THR A 27 -0.62 9.14 15.37
C THR A 27 -1.91 8.32 15.44
N LEU A 28 -2.68 8.26 14.35
CA LEU A 28 -3.90 7.43 14.29
C LEU A 28 -3.56 5.94 14.38
N SER A 29 -2.53 5.49 13.67
CA SER A 29 -2.05 4.11 13.73
C SER A 29 -1.65 3.71 15.15
N ALA A 30 -0.93 4.59 15.86
CA ALA A 30 -0.60 4.41 17.27
C ALA A 30 -1.85 4.42 18.18
N ALA A 31 -2.80 5.33 17.95
CA ALA A 31 -4.04 5.44 18.72
C ALA A 31 -4.91 4.18 18.57
N ILE A 32 -5.06 3.64 17.35
CA ILE A 32 -5.79 2.39 17.10
C ILE A 32 -5.15 1.25 17.90
N SER A 33 -3.83 1.07 17.79
CA SER A 33 -3.10 0.03 18.53
C SER A 33 -3.27 0.20 20.05
N ALA A 34 -3.14 1.42 20.57
CA ALA A 34 -3.26 1.69 22.01
C ALA A 34 -4.68 1.46 22.54
N VAL A 35 -5.70 1.96 21.85
CA VAL A 35 -7.12 1.78 22.26
C VAL A 35 -7.51 0.30 22.21
N LEU A 36 -7.10 -0.45 21.17
CA LEU A 36 -7.38 -1.88 21.08
C LEU A 36 -6.58 -2.69 22.11
N ALA A 37 -5.37 -2.24 22.48
CA ALA A 37 -4.57 -2.87 23.54
C ALA A 37 -5.25 -2.78 24.90
N THR A 38 -5.99 -1.71 25.22
CA THR A 38 -6.78 -1.62 26.46
C THR A 38 -7.87 -2.69 26.56
N LYS A 39 -8.30 -3.23 25.41
CA LYS A 39 -9.27 -4.35 25.31
C LYS A 39 -8.62 -5.71 25.14
N GLY A 40 -7.28 -5.80 25.15
CA GLY A 40 -6.54 -7.04 24.94
C GLY A 40 -6.55 -7.54 23.50
N LEU A 41 -6.84 -6.66 22.53
CA LEU A 41 -6.96 -6.95 21.09
C LEU A 41 -5.75 -6.51 20.27
N ALA A 42 -4.74 -5.92 20.90
CA ALA A 42 -3.47 -5.53 20.29
C ALA A 42 -2.33 -5.55 21.30
N GLU A 43 -1.08 -5.60 20.81
CA GLU A 43 0.08 -5.20 21.58
C GLU A 43 0.25 -3.69 21.49
N LEU A 44 0.49 -3.03 22.63
CA LEU A 44 0.74 -1.59 22.65
C LEU A 44 2.00 -1.27 21.83
N LYS A 45 1.86 -0.50 20.77
CA LYS A 45 2.98 0.07 20.02
C LYS A 45 2.97 1.59 20.19
N ASP A 46 4.03 2.10 20.79
CA ASP A 46 4.24 3.55 20.87
C ASP A 46 4.59 4.13 19.49
N TYR A 47 4.30 5.41 19.30
CA TYR A 47 4.62 6.18 18.10
C TYR A 47 6.09 5.97 17.66
N ASP A 48 7.04 6.06 18.61
CA ASP A 48 8.47 5.87 18.37
C ASP A 48 8.86 4.46 17.90
N ASN A 49 7.95 3.49 18.04
CA ASN A 49 8.14 2.11 17.58
C ASN A 49 7.55 1.88 16.18
N ILE A 50 6.74 2.81 15.68
CA ILE A 50 6.18 2.80 14.32
C ILE A 50 7.17 3.47 13.38
N ASP A 51 7.57 4.70 13.65
CA ASP A 51 8.62 5.44 12.94
C ASP A 51 9.98 5.17 13.60
N ASN A 52 10.64 4.10 13.18
CA ASN A 52 11.84 3.58 13.86
C ASN A 52 13.16 4.11 13.29
N ALA A 53 13.21 4.52 12.03
CA ALA A 53 14.42 4.97 11.38
C ALA A 53 14.95 6.26 12.03
N PRO A 54 16.27 6.40 12.22
CA PRO A 54 16.85 7.64 12.78
C PRO A 54 16.44 8.88 12.00
N GLU A 55 16.33 8.79 10.69
CA GLU A 55 15.94 9.89 9.80
C GLU A 55 14.46 10.26 9.95
N GLU A 56 13.57 9.29 10.21
CA GLU A 56 12.15 9.51 10.53
C GLU A 56 12.00 10.30 11.83
N LYS A 57 12.75 9.93 12.85
CA LYS A 57 12.75 10.59 14.17
C LYS A 57 13.32 12.00 14.10
N GLU A 58 14.37 12.22 13.31
CA GLU A 58 14.99 13.54 13.13
C GLU A 58 14.06 14.51 12.39
N ARG A 59 13.38 14.01 11.35
CA ARG A 59 12.51 14.83 10.50
C ARG A 59 11.07 14.90 10.99
N GLY A 60 10.64 14.00 11.88
CA GLY A 60 9.25 13.89 12.35
C GLY A 60 8.26 13.47 11.28
N ILE A 61 8.72 12.74 10.24
CA ILE A 61 7.89 12.28 9.12
C ILE A 61 8.15 10.79 8.85
N THR A 62 7.10 10.06 8.47
CA THR A 62 7.22 8.67 8.01
C THR A 62 7.87 8.62 6.64
N ILE A 63 8.91 7.83 6.48
CA ILE A 63 9.67 7.61 5.25
C ILE A 63 9.37 6.24 4.64
N ALA A 64 9.50 5.19 5.45
CA ALA A 64 9.21 3.82 5.07
C ALA A 64 7.82 3.37 5.50
N THR A 65 7.26 2.38 4.83
CA THR A 65 6.02 1.75 5.29
C THR A 65 6.28 0.96 6.56
N SER A 66 5.42 1.10 7.56
CA SER A 66 5.47 0.33 8.80
C SER A 66 4.26 -0.58 8.91
N HIS A 67 4.46 -1.79 9.44
CA HIS A 67 3.38 -2.77 9.60
C HIS A 67 3.05 -2.98 11.07
N ILE A 68 1.76 -2.86 11.40
CA ILE A 68 1.22 -3.01 12.74
C ILE A 68 0.18 -4.13 12.71
N GLU A 69 0.16 -4.95 13.76
CA GLU A 69 -0.83 -6.02 13.96
C GLU A 69 -1.81 -5.65 15.06
N TYR A 70 -3.09 -5.83 14.83
CA TYR A 70 -4.14 -5.74 15.83
C TYR A 70 -5.38 -6.54 15.41
N GLU A 71 -6.31 -6.70 16.33
CA GLU A 71 -7.57 -7.39 16.10
C GLU A 71 -8.76 -6.51 16.50
N THR A 72 -9.90 -6.79 15.90
CA THR A 72 -11.22 -6.49 16.43
C THR A 72 -11.85 -7.78 16.95
N GLU A 73 -13.07 -7.72 17.44
CA GLU A 73 -13.81 -8.95 17.80
C GLU A 73 -14.01 -9.86 16.57
N ASN A 74 -14.13 -9.27 15.38
CA ASN A 74 -14.50 -9.95 14.14
C ASN A 74 -13.32 -10.33 13.25
N ARG A 75 -12.21 -9.59 13.30
CA ARG A 75 -11.13 -9.66 12.30
C ARG A 75 -9.75 -9.48 12.88
N HIS A 76 -8.78 -10.03 12.18
CA HIS A 76 -7.36 -9.79 12.35
C HIS A 76 -6.89 -8.81 11.27
N TYR A 77 -6.15 -7.76 11.65
CA TYR A 77 -5.67 -6.72 10.76
C TYR A 77 -4.15 -6.66 10.67
N ALA A 78 -3.65 -6.59 9.44
CA ALA A 78 -2.35 -6.00 9.16
C ALA A 78 -2.58 -4.55 8.74
N HIS A 79 -2.01 -3.62 9.46
CA HIS A 79 -2.13 -2.19 9.19
C HIS A 79 -0.82 -1.65 8.64
N VAL A 80 -0.88 -1.04 7.47
CA VAL A 80 0.26 -0.43 6.77
C VAL A 80 0.21 1.08 7.00
N ASP A 81 1.14 1.61 7.78
CA ASP A 81 1.29 3.06 7.90
C ASP A 81 2.11 3.60 6.73
N CYS A 82 1.50 4.47 5.92
CA CYS A 82 2.10 5.00 4.70
C CYS A 82 2.67 6.40 4.91
N PRO A 83 3.83 6.71 4.26
CA PRO A 83 4.34 8.07 4.27
C PRO A 83 3.37 9.04 3.60
N GLY A 84 3.35 10.29 4.11
CA GLY A 84 2.49 11.35 3.57
C GLY A 84 3.22 12.33 2.65
N HIS A 85 4.55 12.38 2.71
CA HIS A 85 5.35 13.37 1.99
C HIS A 85 5.53 12.97 0.52
N ALA A 86 5.48 13.96 -0.38
CA ALA A 86 5.59 13.76 -1.83
C ALA A 86 6.88 13.02 -2.27
N ASP A 87 7.99 13.22 -1.56
CA ASP A 87 9.27 12.56 -1.88
C ASP A 87 9.21 11.03 -1.68
N TYR A 88 8.30 10.54 -0.86
CA TYR A 88 8.17 9.12 -0.50
C TYR A 88 6.96 8.43 -1.12
N VAL A 89 6.38 9.03 -2.15
CA VAL A 89 5.20 8.47 -2.85
C VAL A 89 5.44 7.05 -3.37
N LYS A 90 6.67 6.69 -3.73
CA LYS A 90 7.02 5.31 -4.09
C LYS A 90 6.68 4.32 -2.97
N ASN A 91 7.00 4.65 -1.73
CA ASN A 91 6.69 3.82 -0.57
C ASN A 91 5.19 3.81 -0.28
N MET A 92 4.51 4.95 -0.46
CA MET A 92 3.05 5.03 -0.38
C MET A 92 2.38 4.12 -1.40
N ILE A 93 2.79 4.13 -2.68
CA ILE A 93 2.25 3.26 -3.73
C ILE A 93 2.44 1.79 -3.35
N THR A 94 3.64 1.42 -2.89
CA THR A 94 3.93 0.04 -2.47
C THR A 94 3.06 -0.40 -1.29
N GLY A 95 2.88 0.48 -0.30
CA GLY A 95 2.01 0.21 0.85
C GLY A 95 0.54 0.10 0.44
N ALA A 96 0.05 1.05 -0.37
CA ALA A 96 -1.33 1.06 -0.84
C ALA A 96 -1.69 -0.19 -1.67
N ALA A 97 -0.77 -0.68 -2.49
CA ALA A 97 -0.97 -1.90 -3.27
C ALA A 97 -1.20 -3.16 -2.42
N GLN A 98 -0.87 -3.11 -1.13
CA GLN A 98 -1.08 -4.21 -0.19
C GLN A 98 -2.45 -4.17 0.50
N MET A 99 -3.19 -3.06 0.40
CA MET A 99 -4.41 -2.82 1.16
C MET A 99 -5.65 -3.45 0.51
N ASP A 100 -6.50 -4.00 1.34
CA ASP A 100 -7.88 -4.40 0.98
C ASP A 100 -8.86 -3.24 1.19
N GLY A 101 -8.44 -2.24 1.94
CA GLY A 101 -9.11 -0.95 2.13
C GLY A 101 -8.18 0.04 2.81
N ALA A 102 -8.42 1.33 2.64
CA ALA A 102 -7.63 2.40 3.21
C ALA A 102 -8.42 3.25 4.21
N ILE A 103 -7.73 3.79 5.20
CA ILE A 103 -8.23 4.84 6.10
C ILE A 103 -7.61 6.15 5.63
N LEU A 104 -8.41 7.00 5.02
CA LEU A 104 -8.01 8.33 4.59
C LEU A 104 -8.06 9.28 5.80
N VAL A 105 -6.90 9.81 6.18
CA VAL A 105 -6.77 10.73 7.31
C VAL A 105 -6.71 12.16 6.78
N VAL A 106 -7.68 12.98 7.19
CA VAL A 106 -7.77 14.38 6.83
C VAL A 106 -7.85 15.20 8.12
N SER A 107 -7.06 16.26 8.23
CA SER A 107 -7.18 17.20 9.34
C SER A 107 -8.50 17.98 9.22
N ALA A 108 -9.33 17.96 10.26
CA ALA A 108 -10.56 18.74 10.32
C ALA A 108 -10.29 20.25 10.33
N ALA A 109 -9.11 20.68 10.82
CA ALA A 109 -8.73 22.08 10.87
C ALA A 109 -8.19 22.60 9.52
N ASP A 110 -7.49 21.77 8.77
CA ASP A 110 -6.80 22.17 7.52
C ASP A 110 -7.60 21.80 6.25
N GLY A 111 -8.52 20.83 6.36
CA GLY A 111 -9.24 20.26 5.23
C GLY A 111 -8.36 19.41 4.29
N PRO A 112 -8.88 19.04 3.12
CA PRO A 112 -8.14 18.29 2.12
C PRO A 112 -6.99 19.10 1.53
N MET A 113 -5.80 18.51 1.47
CA MET A 113 -4.55 19.11 1.00
C MET A 113 -4.05 18.43 -0.28
N PRO A 114 -3.04 18.95 -1.01
CA PRO A 114 -2.61 18.40 -2.30
C PRO A 114 -2.30 16.90 -2.28
N GLN A 115 -1.55 16.40 -1.26
CA GLN A 115 -1.27 14.98 -1.17
C GLN A 115 -2.52 14.13 -0.82
N THR A 116 -3.56 14.71 -0.22
CA THR A 116 -4.85 14.02 -0.03
C THR A 116 -5.41 13.56 -1.38
N ARG A 117 -5.45 14.47 -2.37
CA ARG A 117 -5.88 14.17 -3.74
C ARG A 117 -5.00 13.12 -4.39
N GLU A 118 -3.67 13.30 -4.30
CA GLU A 118 -2.71 12.37 -4.90
C GLU A 118 -2.85 10.96 -4.30
N HIS A 119 -3.04 10.85 -2.99
CA HIS A 119 -3.19 9.55 -2.33
C HIS A 119 -4.51 8.85 -2.68
N ILE A 120 -5.62 9.57 -2.84
CA ILE A 120 -6.90 9.00 -3.30
C ILE A 120 -6.73 8.48 -4.73
N LEU A 121 -6.16 9.30 -5.63
CA LEU A 121 -5.89 8.93 -7.02
C LEU A 121 -5.00 7.68 -7.11
N LEU A 122 -3.87 7.67 -6.39
CA LEU A 122 -2.95 6.54 -6.39
C LEU A 122 -3.59 5.27 -5.81
N SER A 123 -4.36 5.40 -4.75
CA SER A 123 -5.10 4.26 -4.18
C SER A 123 -6.06 3.65 -5.20
N ARG A 124 -6.76 4.49 -5.98
CA ARG A 124 -7.62 4.02 -7.07
C ARG A 124 -6.82 3.28 -8.15
N GLN A 125 -5.67 3.81 -8.54
CA GLN A 125 -4.83 3.24 -9.58
C GLN A 125 -4.20 1.90 -9.18
N VAL A 126 -3.73 1.77 -7.93
CA VAL A 126 -3.18 0.49 -7.44
C VAL A 126 -4.26 -0.52 -7.06
N GLY A 127 -5.53 -0.12 -7.12
CA GLY A 127 -6.67 -1.01 -6.96
C GLY A 127 -7.16 -1.18 -5.52
N VAL A 128 -6.92 -0.21 -4.64
CA VAL A 128 -7.57 -0.17 -3.31
C VAL A 128 -9.09 -0.03 -3.52
N PRO A 129 -9.90 -1.01 -3.10
CA PRO A 129 -11.31 -1.02 -3.48
C PRO A 129 -12.20 -0.17 -2.56
N TYR A 130 -11.77 0.08 -1.32
CA TYR A 130 -12.58 0.74 -0.28
C TYR A 130 -11.78 1.79 0.46
N ILE A 131 -12.41 2.92 0.77
CA ILE A 131 -11.86 3.98 1.62
C ILE A 131 -12.85 4.25 2.75
N VAL A 132 -12.36 4.34 3.99
CA VAL A 132 -13.05 4.90 5.16
C VAL A 132 -12.31 6.17 5.54
N VAL A 133 -13.02 7.21 5.99
CA VAL A 133 -12.39 8.50 6.31
C VAL A 133 -12.35 8.74 7.81
N PHE A 134 -11.20 9.24 8.28
CA PHE A 134 -11.06 9.78 9.64
C PHE A 134 -10.72 11.26 9.57
N LEU A 135 -11.67 12.13 10.00
CA LEU A 135 -11.44 13.56 10.18
C LEU A 135 -10.75 13.77 11.51
N ASN A 136 -9.42 13.86 11.45
CA ASN A 136 -8.54 13.98 12.62
C ASN A 136 -8.44 15.43 13.13
N LYS A 137 -7.91 15.61 14.33
CA LYS A 137 -7.73 16.92 15.00
C LYS A 137 -9.05 17.66 15.25
N GLN A 138 -10.14 16.94 15.45
CA GLN A 138 -11.45 17.51 15.78
C GLN A 138 -11.40 18.36 17.05
N ASP A 139 -10.50 18.06 17.98
CA ASP A 139 -10.24 18.81 19.20
C ASP A 139 -9.75 20.25 18.96
N MET A 140 -9.34 20.58 17.74
CA MET A 140 -8.90 21.91 17.31
C MET A 140 -10.01 22.72 16.60
N VAL A 141 -11.20 22.15 16.42
CA VAL A 141 -12.30 22.74 15.66
C VAL A 141 -13.52 22.87 16.56
N ASP A 142 -13.83 24.10 16.94
CA ASP A 142 -15.02 24.42 17.78
C ASP A 142 -16.27 24.69 16.92
N ASP A 143 -16.10 24.88 15.61
CA ASP A 143 -17.16 25.23 14.67
C ASP A 143 -17.69 24.00 13.95
N ALA A 144 -18.93 23.61 14.22
CA ALA A 144 -19.59 22.47 13.59
C ALA A 144 -19.81 22.69 12.09
N GLU A 145 -20.04 23.94 11.62
CA GLU A 145 -20.23 24.24 10.20
C GLU A 145 -18.94 24.01 9.41
N LEU A 146 -17.78 24.31 10.01
CA LEU A 146 -16.50 24.04 9.40
C LEU A 146 -16.27 22.53 9.23
N LEU A 147 -16.64 21.72 10.24
CA LEU A 147 -16.52 20.27 10.17
C LEU A 147 -17.39 19.68 9.04
N GLU A 148 -18.64 20.17 8.92
CA GLU A 148 -19.55 19.76 7.84
C GLU A 148 -19.00 20.16 6.45
N LEU A 149 -18.40 21.34 6.33
CA LEU A 149 -17.80 21.80 5.08
C LEU A 149 -16.63 20.91 4.66
N VAL A 150 -15.72 20.57 5.58
CA VAL A 150 -14.60 19.66 5.32
C VAL A 150 -15.10 18.27 4.94
N GLU A 151 -16.15 17.77 5.60
CA GLU A 151 -16.78 16.51 5.23
C GLU A 151 -17.31 16.53 3.80
N MET A 152 -18.02 17.59 3.41
CA MET A 152 -18.52 17.75 2.04
C MET A 152 -17.39 17.75 1.00
N GLU A 153 -16.33 18.54 1.24
CA GLU A 153 -15.16 18.56 0.34
C GLU A 153 -14.51 17.21 0.16
N VAL A 154 -14.40 16.42 1.24
CA VAL A 154 -13.84 15.07 1.17
C VAL A 154 -14.76 14.14 0.37
N ARG A 155 -16.07 14.21 0.54
CA ARG A 155 -17.05 13.43 -0.21
C ARG A 155 -17.02 13.74 -1.71
N ASP A 156 -16.97 15.02 -2.05
CA ASP A 156 -16.86 15.48 -3.44
C ASP A 156 -15.57 14.97 -4.09
N MET A 157 -14.46 15.07 -3.35
CA MET A 157 -13.16 14.58 -3.81
C MET A 157 -13.15 13.06 -4.03
N LEU A 158 -13.72 12.28 -3.11
CA LEU A 158 -13.85 10.83 -3.28
C LEU A 158 -14.67 10.48 -4.52
N SER A 159 -15.79 11.18 -4.73
CA SER A 159 -16.66 11.00 -5.89
C SER A 159 -15.96 11.34 -7.21
N GLN A 160 -15.14 12.38 -7.23
CA GLN A 160 -14.32 12.77 -8.38
C GLN A 160 -13.35 11.66 -8.81
N TYR A 161 -12.83 10.88 -7.85
CA TYR A 161 -11.92 9.75 -8.13
C TYR A 161 -12.61 8.39 -8.12
N GLU A 162 -13.91 8.37 -8.39
CA GLU A 162 -14.74 7.16 -8.54
C GLU A 162 -14.82 6.27 -7.28
N PHE A 163 -14.68 6.86 -6.11
CA PHE A 163 -15.10 6.24 -4.86
C PHE A 163 -16.52 6.70 -4.50
N PRO A 164 -17.32 5.89 -3.81
CA PRO A 164 -18.71 6.25 -3.49
C PRO A 164 -18.78 7.30 -2.35
N GLY A 165 -18.40 8.55 -2.62
CA GLY A 165 -18.27 9.63 -1.64
C GLY A 165 -19.49 9.81 -0.74
N ASP A 166 -20.70 9.73 -1.30
CA ASP A 166 -21.97 9.90 -0.57
C ASP A 166 -22.17 8.85 0.55
N THR A 167 -21.70 7.61 0.30
CA THR A 167 -21.92 6.47 1.21
C THR A 167 -20.67 6.06 1.97
N THR A 168 -19.52 6.65 1.67
CA THR A 168 -18.27 6.40 2.38
C THR A 168 -18.41 6.79 3.85
N PRO A 169 -18.10 5.88 4.80
CA PRO A 169 -18.12 6.19 6.22
C PRO A 169 -17.09 7.27 6.56
N ILE A 170 -17.51 8.28 7.31
CA ILE A 170 -16.64 9.33 7.84
C ILE A 170 -16.82 9.39 9.36
N VAL A 171 -15.72 9.29 10.08
CA VAL A 171 -15.67 9.41 11.54
C VAL A 171 -14.78 10.58 11.90
N ALA A 172 -15.29 11.51 12.71
CA ALA A 172 -14.50 12.63 13.24
C ALA A 172 -13.99 12.31 14.65
N GLY A 173 -12.76 12.71 14.95
CA GLY A 173 -12.13 12.48 16.25
C GLY A 173 -10.76 13.13 16.38
N SER A 174 -10.08 12.84 17.48
CA SER A 174 -8.69 13.25 17.73
C SER A 174 -7.84 12.02 18.07
N ALA A 175 -6.96 11.66 17.15
CA ALA A 175 -6.04 10.53 17.35
C ALA A 175 -5.08 10.79 18.54
N LEU A 176 -4.61 12.03 18.69
CA LEU A 176 -3.71 12.41 19.78
C LEU A 176 -4.40 12.24 21.14
N LYS A 177 -5.62 12.79 21.28
CA LYS A 177 -6.38 12.68 22.52
C LYS A 177 -6.76 11.25 22.87
N ALA A 178 -7.17 10.47 21.86
CA ALA A 178 -7.43 9.05 22.05
C ALA A 178 -6.19 8.26 22.51
N LEU A 179 -5.02 8.59 21.96
CA LEU A 179 -3.75 8.00 22.39
C LEU A 179 -3.39 8.37 23.83
N GLU A 180 -3.61 9.64 24.22
CA GLU A 180 -3.40 10.12 25.60
C GLU A 180 -4.34 9.39 26.57
N GLU A 181 -5.63 9.24 26.26
CA GLU A 181 -6.61 8.48 27.04
C GLU A 181 -6.19 7.01 27.21
N ALA A 182 -5.83 6.35 26.11
CA ALA A 182 -5.41 4.93 26.13
C ALA A 182 -4.13 4.72 26.95
N LYS A 183 -3.14 5.63 26.87
CA LYS A 183 -1.92 5.61 27.70
C LYS A 183 -2.23 5.83 29.18
N ALA A 184 -3.30 6.55 29.51
CA ALA A 184 -3.79 6.67 30.89
C ALA A 184 -4.57 5.42 31.37
N GLY A 185 -4.71 4.40 30.52
CA GLY A 185 -5.36 3.13 30.83
C GLY A 185 -6.89 3.16 30.74
N ASN A 186 -7.47 4.13 30.05
CA ASN A 186 -8.92 4.20 29.87
C ASN A 186 -9.30 4.41 28.39
N VAL A 187 -10.58 4.18 28.08
CA VAL A 187 -11.18 4.55 26.80
C VAL A 187 -12.21 5.64 27.11
N GLY A 188 -11.81 6.89 26.89
CA GLY A 188 -12.68 8.05 27.08
C GLY A 188 -13.44 8.42 25.79
N GLU A 189 -13.90 9.65 25.70
CA GLU A 189 -14.67 10.14 24.55
C GLU A 189 -13.93 9.96 23.21
N TRP A 190 -12.65 10.28 23.18
CA TRP A 190 -11.84 10.20 21.96
C TRP A 190 -11.48 8.74 21.61
N GLY A 191 -11.24 7.90 22.60
CA GLY A 191 -11.05 6.48 22.41
C GLY A 191 -12.28 5.79 21.82
N GLU A 192 -13.50 6.19 22.22
CA GLU A 192 -14.75 5.70 21.63
C GLU A 192 -14.88 6.08 20.13
N LYS A 193 -14.34 7.23 19.70
CA LYS A 193 -14.29 7.59 18.27
C LYS A 193 -13.38 6.65 17.48
N ILE A 194 -12.27 6.19 18.06
CA ILE A 194 -11.40 5.20 17.44
C ILE A 194 -12.09 3.84 17.33
N LEU A 195 -12.81 3.43 18.38
CA LEU A 195 -13.59 2.19 18.33
C LEU A 195 -14.68 2.25 17.27
N LYS A 196 -15.37 3.39 17.13
CA LYS A 196 -16.35 3.62 16.07
C LYS A 196 -15.71 3.58 14.68
N LEU A 197 -14.51 4.15 14.51
CA LEU A 197 -13.77 4.02 13.25
C LEU A 197 -13.53 2.55 12.91
N MET A 198 -13.10 1.74 13.87
CA MET A 198 -12.82 0.32 13.62
C MET A 198 -14.10 -0.49 13.38
N GLU A 199 -15.22 -0.12 13.99
CA GLU A 199 -16.54 -0.68 13.67
C GLU A 199 -16.95 -0.36 12.23
N GLU A 200 -16.75 0.88 11.76
CA GLU A 200 -17.03 1.25 10.37
C GLU A 200 -16.08 0.53 9.40
N VAL A 201 -14.81 0.35 9.73
CA VAL A 201 -13.86 -0.44 8.94
C VAL A 201 -14.31 -1.90 8.85
N ASP A 202 -14.71 -2.51 9.97
CA ASP A 202 -15.25 -3.88 10.00
C ASP A 202 -16.50 -4.04 9.13
N ARG A 203 -17.39 -3.04 9.17
CA ARG A 203 -18.67 -3.06 8.46
C ARG A 203 -18.54 -2.77 6.97
N TYR A 204 -17.73 -1.77 6.60
CA TYR A 204 -17.69 -1.22 5.26
C TYR A 204 -16.72 -1.95 4.32
N ILE A 205 -15.56 -2.38 4.84
CA ILE A 205 -14.60 -3.16 4.06
C ILE A 205 -14.99 -4.63 4.14
N PRO A 206 -15.41 -5.28 3.05
CA PRO A 206 -15.78 -6.69 3.08
C PRO A 206 -14.57 -7.57 3.36
N THR A 207 -14.80 -8.79 3.86
CA THR A 207 -13.74 -9.81 3.95
C THR A 207 -13.28 -10.16 2.53
N PRO A 208 -11.99 -9.97 2.21
CA PRO A 208 -11.50 -10.15 0.86
C PRO A 208 -11.58 -11.61 0.42
N GLN A 209 -11.96 -11.83 -0.84
CA GLN A 209 -11.78 -13.14 -1.47
C GLN A 209 -10.31 -13.29 -1.86
N ARG A 210 -9.69 -14.39 -1.43
CA ARG A 210 -8.27 -14.66 -1.65
C ARG A 210 -8.09 -15.66 -2.78
N ASP A 211 -7.24 -15.32 -3.75
CA ASP A 211 -6.89 -16.17 -4.89
C ASP A 211 -5.89 -17.29 -4.49
N THR A 212 -6.26 -18.12 -3.52
CA THR A 212 -5.39 -19.20 -3.00
C THR A 212 -5.19 -20.35 -3.98
N GLU A 213 -6.12 -20.55 -4.91
CA GLU A 213 -6.04 -21.61 -5.93
C GLU A 213 -5.11 -21.24 -7.12
N LYS A 214 -4.78 -19.97 -7.27
CA LYS A 214 -3.84 -19.52 -8.31
C LYS A 214 -2.40 -19.88 -7.95
N THR A 215 -1.54 -19.81 -8.94
CA THR A 215 -0.10 -20.04 -8.79
C THR A 215 0.52 -18.98 -7.89
N PHE A 216 1.36 -19.39 -6.93
CA PHE A 216 2.01 -18.49 -5.96
C PHE A 216 2.78 -17.37 -6.63
N LEU A 217 2.56 -16.15 -6.16
CA LEU A 217 3.29 -14.94 -6.50
C LEU A 217 3.33 -13.99 -5.30
N MET A 218 4.51 -13.48 -4.98
CA MET A 218 4.73 -12.46 -3.96
C MET A 218 5.73 -11.43 -4.45
N PRO A 219 5.33 -10.16 -4.67
CA PRO A 219 6.27 -9.06 -4.91
C PRO A 219 7.16 -8.81 -3.69
N VAL A 220 8.45 -8.62 -3.93
CA VAL A 220 9.44 -8.32 -2.89
C VAL A 220 9.34 -6.84 -2.52
N GLU A 221 9.08 -6.56 -1.25
CA GLU A 221 9.00 -5.21 -0.69
C GLU A 221 10.33 -4.79 -0.05
N ASP A 222 10.87 -5.68 0.80
CA ASP A 222 12.12 -5.45 1.50
C ASP A 222 12.95 -6.74 1.63
N VAL A 223 14.26 -6.57 1.85
CA VAL A 223 15.22 -7.68 1.97
C VAL A 223 16.10 -7.48 3.19
N PHE A 224 16.07 -8.43 4.09
CA PHE A 224 16.85 -8.43 5.31
C PHE A 224 17.83 -9.60 5.37
N SER A 225 19.00 -9.38 5.99
CA SER A 225 19.91 -10.45 6.38
C SER A 225 19.82 -10.66 7.87
N ILE A 226 19.47 -11.87 8.30
CA ILE A 226 19.36 -12.22 9.72
C ILE A 226 20.52 -13.15 10.07
N ALA A 227 21.37 -12.74 11.02
CA ALA A 227 22.49 -13.53 11.47
C ALA A 227 22.04 -14.94 11.92
N GLY A 228 22.66 -15.99 11.37
CA GLY A 228 22.35 -17.38 11.68
C GLY A 228 21.08 -17.95 11.02
N ARG A 229 20.29 -17.13 10.30
CA ARG A 229 19.06 -17.56 9.62
C ARG A 229 19.08 -17.38 8.09
N GLY A 230 19.88 -16.44 7.58
CA GLY A 230 20.02 -16.16 6.16
C GLY A 230 19.21 -14.95 5.69
N THR A 231 18.87 -14.94 4.42
CA THR A 231 18.12 -13.85 3.78
C THR A 231 16.62 -14.05 3.98
N VAL A 232 15.97 -12.98 4.41
CA VAL A 232 14.52 -12.88 4.54
C VAL A 232 14.02 -11.83 3.57
N VAL A 233 13.03 -12.18 2.77
CA VAL A 233 12.32 -11.25 1.90
C VAL A 233 10.92 -11.03 2.44
N THR A 234 10.47 -9.78 2.48
CA THR A 234 9.12 -9.43 2.92
C THR A 234 8.27 -8.99 1.74
N GLY A 235 6.98 -9.19 1.89
CA GLY A 235 5.97 -8.74 0.93
C GLY A 235 4.60 -9.31 1.25
N ARG A 236 3.59 -8.79 0.57
CA ARG A 236 2.25 -9.37 0.56
C ARG A 236 2.16 -10.45 -0.51
N ILE A 237 1.67 -11.62 -0.16
CA ILE A 237 1.36 -12.66 -1.15
C ILE A 237 0.19 -12.17 -2.01
N GLU A 238 0.46 -11.93 -3.30
CA GLU A 238 -0.54 -11.44 -4.26
C GLU A 238 -1.57 -12.53 -4.56
N ARG A 239 -1.10 -13.77 -4.77
CA ARG A 239 -1.92 -14.94 -5.08
C ARG A 239 -1.23 -16.25 -4.70
N GLY A 240 -2.03 -17.30 -4.58
CA GLY A 240 -1.56 -18.66 -4.32
C GLY A 240 -1.19 -18.92 -2.87
N VAL A 241 -0.48 -19.99 -2.67
CA VAL A 241 -0.02 -20.49 -1.36
C VAL A 241 1.45 -20.88 -1.47
N VAL A 242 2.22 -20.61 -0.43
CA VAL A 242 3.62 -21.05 -0.28
C VAL A 242 3.81 -21.76 1.06
N LYS A 243 4.59 -22.85 1.07
CA LYS A 243 4.89 -23.65 2.26
C LYS A 243 6.38 -23.73 2.52
N VAL A 244 6.75 -23.99 3.73
CA VAL A 244 8.12 -24.37 4.08
C VAL A 244 8.50 -25.63 3.31
N GLY A 245 9.64 -25.60 2.61
CA GLY A 245 10.13 -26.67 1.73
C GLY A 245 9.84 -26.47 0.25
N ASP A 246 8.97 -25.53 -0.12
CA ASP A 246 8.66 -25.26 -1.51
C ASP A 246 9.87 -24.66 -2.25
N GLU A 247 10.08 -25.11 -3.50
CA GLU A 247 11.00 -24.46 -4.44
C GLU A 247 10.30 -23.25 -5.05
N VAL A 248 11.00 -22.11 -5.06
CA VAL A 248 10.53 -20.85 -5.64
C VAL A 248 11.59 -20.25 -6.56
N GLU A 249 11.17 -19.41 -7.48
CA GLU A 249 12.04 -18.57 -8.31
C GLU A 249 11.97 -17.11 -7.85
N ILE A 250 13.15 -16.46 -7.92
CA ILE A 250 13.32 -15.03 -7.77
C ILE A 250 13.41 -14.45 -9.18
N VAL A 251 12.42 -13.67 -9.60
CA VAL A 251 12.27 -13.18 -10.98
C VAL A 251 12.20 -11.67 -11.03
N GLY A 252 12.86 -11.06 -12.00
CA GLY A 252 12.74 -9.61 -12.25
C GLY A 252 14.02 -9.01 -12.79
N ILE A 253 14.55 -8.01 -12.08
CA ILE A 253 15.61 -7.09 -12.52
C ILE A 253 16.93 -7.82 -12.88
N ARG A 254 17.18 -8.96 -12.25
CA ARG A 254 18.38 -9.80 -12.43
C ARG A 254 18.03 -11.14 -13.03
N ASP A 255 19.05 -11.94 -13.33
CA ASP A 255 18.88 -13.31 -13.79
C ASP A 255 18.02 -14.12 -12.80
N THR A 256 17.08 -14.88 -13.34
CA THR A 256 16.18 -15.71 -12.55
C THR A 256 16.97 -16.76 -11.76
N GLN A 257 16.70 -16.84 -10.47
CA GLN A 257 17.35 -17.78 -9.57
C GLN A 257 16.33 -18.67 -8.87
N LYS A 258 16.69 -19.93 -8.64
CA LYS A 258 15.90 -20.88 -7.86
C LYS A 258 16.40 -20.95 -6.43
N THR A 259 15.49 -21.05 -5.49
CA THR A 259 15.79 -21.23 -4.08
C THR A 259 14.70 -22.03 -3.38
N THR A 260 14.92 -22.40 -2.13
CA THR A 260 13.95 -23.13 -1.31
C THR A 260 13.51 -22.28 -0.12
N VAL A 261 12.23 -22.28 0.15
CA VAL A 261 11.64 -21.64 1.34
C VAL A 261 12.00 -22.46 2.58
N THR A 262 12.70 -21.84 3.54
CA THR A 262 13.08 -22.47 4.81
C THR A 262 12.27 -22.04 6.00
N GLY A 263 11.44 -20.99 5.84
CA GLY A 263 10.54 -20.51 6.87
C GLY A 263 9.58 -19.46 6.29
N VAL A 264 8.40 -19.38 6.87
CA VAL A 264 7.41 -18.34 6.58
C VAL A 264 6.99 -17.75 7.92
N GLU A 265 7.01 -16.43 8.03
CA GLU A 265 6.68 -15.71 9.26
C GLU A 265 5.75 -14.54 8.98
N MET A 266 4.84 -14.27 9.90
CA MET A 266 4.00 -13.08 9.91
C MET A 266 4.00 -12.49 11.30
N PHE A 267 4.33 -11.19 11.45
CA PHE A 267 4.44 -10.51 12.75
C PHE A 267 5.33 -11.25 13.76
N ARG A 268 6.48 -11.79 13.29
CA ARG A 268 7.44 -12.59 14.08
C ARG A 268 6.92 -13.95 14.58
N LYS A 269 5.69 -14.35 14.21
CA LYS A 269 5.11 -15.67 14.49
C LYS A 269 5.34 -16.60 13.30
N GLU A 270 5.60 -17.88 13.55
CA GLU A 270 5.82 -18.87 12.49
C GLU A 270 4.49 -19.31 11.85
N LEU A 271 4.54 -19.50 10.53
CA LEU A 271 3.46 -20.05 9.72
C LEU A 271 3.91 -21.35 9.07
N ASP A 272 3.04 -22.36 9.07
CA ASP A 272 3.27 -23.58 8.28
C ASP A 272 3.13 -23.30 6.78
N LYS A 273 2.30 -22.34 6.40
CA LYS A 273 2.09 -21.84 5.03
C LYS A 273 1.70 -20.36 5.05
N GLY A 274 2.10 -19.63 4.00
CA GLY A 274 1.59 -18.31 3.66
C GLY A 274 0.54 -18.42 2.54
N GLU A 275 -0.50 -17.59 2.60
CA GLU A 275 -1.63 -17.59 1.65
C GLU A 275 -1.81 -16.20 1.05
N ALA A 276 -2.46 -16.14 -0.12
CA ALA A 276 -2.84 -14.88 -0.75
C ALA A 276 -3.44 -13.91 0.27
N GLY A 277 -2.91 -12.69 0.31
CA GLY A 277 -3.29 -11.64 1.26
C GLY A 277 -2.43 -11.54 2.51
N ASP A 278 -1.62 -12.54 2.85
CA ASP A 278 -0.74 -12.47 4.01
C ASP A 278 0.47 -11.55 3.73
N ASN A 279 0.81 -10.71 4.70
CA ASN A 279 2.06 -9.96 4.73
C ASN A 279 3.11 -10.80 5.46
N VAL A 280 4.04 -11.38 4.73
CA VAL A 280 4.97 -12.38 5.26
C VAL A 280 6.43 -12.02 5.05
N GLY A 281 7.28 -12.54 5.94
CA GLY A 281 8.71 -12.69 5.72
C GLY A 281 9.00 -14.13 5.33
N ILE A 282 9.60 -14.33 4.15
CA ILE A 282 9.99 -15.65 3.64
C ILE A 282 11.49 -15.81 3.75
N LEU A 283 11.94 -16.85 4.46
CA LEU A 283 13.34 -17.21 4.58
C LEU A 283 13.76 -18.05 3.40
N LEU A 284 14.88 -17.67 2.76
CA LEU A 284 15.39 -18.30 1.54
C LEU A 284 16.72 -19.04 1.82
N ARG A 285 16.84 -20.25 1.27
CA ARG A 285 18.04 -21.07 1.44
C ARG A 285 19.16 -20.62 0.51
N GLY A 286 20.34 -20.32 1.08
CA GLY A 286 21.55 -20.08 0.30
C GLY A 286 21.55 -18.81 -0.55
N THR A 287 20.51 -18.01 -0.46
CA THR A 287 20.36 -16.72 -1.17
C THR A 287 21.05 -15.63 -0.37
N LYS A 288 21.90 -14.83 -0.99
CA LYS A 288 22.52 -13.67 -0.39
C LYS A 288 21.61 -12.44 -0.52
N LYS A 289 21.73 -11.48 0.41
CA LYS A 289 20.92 -10.25 0.37
C LYS A 289 21.09 -9.47 -0.94
N GLU A 290 22.30 -9.47 -1.49
CA GLU A 290 22.67 -8.75 -2.73
C GLU A 290 22.08 -9.40 -4.01
N GLU A 291 21.57 -10.62 -3.92
CA GLU A 291 20.98 -11.35 -5.03
C GLU A 291 19.49 -11.05 -5.21
N VAL A 292 18.86 -10.46 -4.20
CA VAL A 292 17.44 -10.10 -4.21
C VAL A 292 17.30 -8.61 -3.91
N GLU A 293 16.40 -7.96 -4.61
CA GLU A 293 16.10 -6.55 -4.35
C GLU A 293 14.60 -6.27 -4.48
N ARG A 294 14.17 -5.15 -3.88
CA ARG A 294 12.81 -4.64 -4.02
C ARG A 294 12.44 -4.53 -5.50
N GLY A 295 11.23 -4.98 -5.84
CA GLY A 295 10.72 -4.97 -7.20
C GLY A 295 10.87 -6.29 -7.97
N MET A 296 11.67 -7.22 -7.46
CA MET A 296 11.61 -8.61 -7.89
C MET A 296 10.37 -9.30 -7.33
N VAL A 297 10.08 -10.49 -7.81
CA VAL A 297 8.99 -11.33 -7.27
C VAL A 297 9.50 -12.71 -6.89
N LEU A 298 8.93 -13.28 -5.82
CA LEU A 298 8.98 -14.71 -5.56
C LEU A 298 7.78 -15.37 -6.22
N CYS A 299 8.01 -16.46 -6.93
CA CYS A 299 6.94 -17.16 -7.63
C CYS A 299 7.20 -18.66 -7.66
N LYS A 300 6.16 -19.43 -8.02
CA LYS A 300 6.33 -20.85 -8.36
C LYS A 300 7.22 -20.95 -9.61
N PRO A 301 8.19 -21.91 -9.66
CA PRO A 301 9.07 -22.04 -10.79
C PRO A 301 8.36 -22.10 -12.15
N GLY A 302 8.81 -21.23 -13.08
CA GLY A 302 8.28 -21.13 -14.43
C GLY A 302 6.91 -20.46 -14.57
N SER A 303 6.37 -19.85 -13.51
CA SER A 303 5.01 -19.28 -13.54
C SER A 303 4.94 -17.84 -14.03
N ILE A 304 6.03 -17.10 -13.98
CA ILE A 304 6.17 -15.75 -14.54
C ILE A 304 7.58 -15.55 -15.05
N THR A 305 7.74 -14.71 -16.06
CA THR A 305 9.03 -14.39 -16.69
C THR A 305 9.30 -12.88 -16.66
N PRO A 306 10.58 -12.47 -16.69
CA PRO A 306 10.92 -11.06 -16.78
C PRO A 306 10.78 -10.59 -18.23
N HIS A 307 10.26 -9.38 -18.42
CA HIS A 307 9.99 -8.79 -19.73
C HIS A 307 10.44 -7.33 -19.78
N LYS A 308 10.87 -6.89 -20.97
CA LYS A 308 11.26 -5.51 -21.26
C LYS A 308 10.28 -4.78 -22.15
N LYS A 309 9.55 -5.48 -23.01
CA LYS A 309 8.70 -4.85 -24.02
C LYS A 309 7.27 -5.38 -23.96
N PHE A 310 6.31 -4.46 -23.90
CA PHE A 310 4.89 -4.79 -23.82
C PHE A 310 4.03 -3.74 -24.51
N GLU A 311 2.80 -4.12 -24.90
CA GLU A 311 1.73 -3.21 -25.24
C GLU A 311 0.89 -2.93 -24.01
N GLY A 312 0.45 -1.71 -23.83
CA GLY A 312 -0.44 -1.31 -22.74
C GLY A 312 -1.49 -0.31 -23.21
N GLU A 313 -2.61 -0.32 -22.55
CA GLU A 313 -3.65 0.69 -22.69
C GLU A 313 -3.53 1.65 -21.51
N ILE A 314 -3.41 2.95 -21.79
CA ILE A 314 -3.18 3.97 -20.77
C ILE A 314 -4.25 5.07 -20.84
N TYR A 315 -4.53 5.63 -19.68
CA TYR A 315 -5.19 6.91 -19.50
C TYR A 315 -4.16 7.96 -19.04
N VAL A 316 -4.11 9.08 -19.73
CA VAL A 316 -3.23 10.21 -19.41
C VAL A 316 -4.01 11.21 -18.58
N LEU A 317 -3.59 11.42 -17.32
CA LEU A 317 -4.27 12.32 -16.39
C LEU A 317 -4.31 13.74 -16.94
N SER A 318 -5.48 14.37 -16.87
CA SER A 318 -5.68 15.78 -17.19
C SER A 318 -5.00 16.71 -16.18
N LYS A 319 -4.93 17.99 -16.52
CA LYS A 319 -4.43 19.02 -15.61
C LYS A 319 -5.22 19.10 -14.31
N ASP A 320 -6.53 19.00 -14.40
CA ASP A 320 -7.44 19.12 -13.25
C ASP A 320 -7.35 17.93 -12.31
N GLU A 321 -6.90 16.77 -12.83
CA GLU A 321 -6.57 15.57 -12.07
C GLU A 321 -5.15 15.58 -11.48
N GLY A 322 -4.41 16.69 -11.61
CA GLY A 322 -3.02 16.82 -11.16
C GLY A 322 -1.98 16.26 -12.12
N GLY A 323 -2.40 15.86 -13.33
CA GLY A 323 -1.54 15.32 -14.37
C GLY A 323 -0.74 16.36 -15.16
N ARG A 324 -0.46 16.06 -16.42
CA ARG A 324 0.31 16.91 -17.32
C ARG A 324 -0.52 18.12 -17.81
N HIS A 325 0.19 19.18 -18.19
CA HIS A 325 -0.38 20.37 -18.85
C HIS A 325 -0.12 20.39 -20.35
N THR A 326 0.83 19.56 -20.81
CA THR A 326 1.31 19.54 -22.17
C THR A 326 1.24 18.12 -22.73
N PRO A 327 1.06 17.97 -24.05
CA PRO A 327 1.13 16.66 -24.68
C PRO A 327 2.50 16.04 -24.53
N PHE A 328 2.58 14.72 -24.73
CA PHE A 328 3.85 14.04 -24.96
C PHE A 328 3.90 13.41 -26.36
N PHE A 329 5.10 13.17 -26.83
CA PHE A 329 5.39 12.71 -28.17
C PHE A 329 6.02 11.32 -28.14
N ASN A 330 6.17 10.73 -29.32
CA ASN A 330 6.89 9.48 -29.48
C ASN A 330 8.29 9.55 -28.86
N GLY A 331 8.69 8.48 -28.14
CA GLY A 331 9.96 8.44 -27.42
C GLY A 331 9.92 9.08 -26.02
N TYR A 332 8.77 9.47 -25.50
CA TYR A 332 8.60 9.93 -24.11
C TYR A 332 9.11 8.89 -23.12
N ARG A 333 9.87 9.31 -22.10
CA ARG A 333 10.58 8.43 -21.17
C ARG A 333 10.25 8.70 -19.70
N PRO A 334 9.04 8.32 -19.24
CA PRO A 334 8.65 8.42 -17.84
C PRO A 334 9.15 7.22 -17.02
N GLN A 335 8.79 7.22 -15.72
CA GLN A 335 8.91 6.08 -14.82
C GLN A 335 7.60 5.28 -14.80
N PHE A 336 7.71 3.97 -14.91
CA PHE A 336 6.62 3.00 -14.78
C PHE A 336 6.69 2.35 -13.41
N TYR A 337 5.63 2.48 -12.64
CA TYR A 337 5.48 1.88 -11.32
C TYR A 337 4.65 0.61 -11.46
N VAL A 338 5.26 -0.53 -11.20
CA VAL A 338 4.64 -1.86 -11.33
C VAL A 338 4.87 -2.63 -10.05
N ARG A 339 3.81 -3.03 -9.34
CA ARG A 339 3.92 -3.69 -8.02
C ARG A 339 4.82 -2.87 -7.07
N THR A 340 5.95 -3.44 -6.66
CA THR A 340 6.90 -2.80 -5.72
C THR A 340 8.09 -2.12 -6.40
N THR A 341 8.16 -2.12 -7.75
CA THR A 341 9.26 -1.53 -8.51
C THR A 341 8.87 -0.27 -9.26
N ASP A 342 9.86 0.54 -9.58
CA ASP A 342 9.78 1.58 -10.58
C ASP A 342 10.92 1.41 -11.60
N VAL A 343 10.60 1.58 -12.87
CA VAL A 343 11.56 1.41 -13.96
C VAL A 343 11.30 2.45 -15.04
N THR A 344 12.36 3.04 -15.56
CA THR A 344 12.25 3.96 -16.71
C THR A 344 11.93 3.17 -17.97
N GLY A 345 10.99 3.67 -18.78
CA GLY A 345 10.67 3.08 -20.07
C GLY A 345 10.43 4.15 -21.13
N SER A 346 10.63 3.81 -22.40
CA SER A 346 10.28 4.65 -23.53
C SER A 346 8.94 4.22 -24.12
N ILE A 347 8.12 5.20 -24.49
CA ILE A 347 6.82 5.01 -25.12
C ILE A 347 6.95 5.17 -26.62
N GLU A 348 6.46 4.19 -27.37
CA GLU A 348 6.23 4.23 -28.81
C GLU A 348 4.74 4.41 -29.07
N LEU A 349 4.37 5.44 -29.82
CA LEU A 349 2.98 5.72 -30.18
C LEU A 349 2.55 4.90 -31.41
N PRO A 350 1.26 4.58 -31.56
CA PRO A 350 0.73 3.91 -32.75
C PRO A 350 0.98 4.74 -34.03
N SER A 351 1.07 4.06 -35.17
CA SER A 351 1.23 4.71 -36.48
C SER A 351 0.13 5.74 -36.72
N GLY A 352 0.51 6.96 -37.10
CA GLY A 352 -0.41 8.06 -37.37
C GLY A 352 -0.79 8.91 -36.14
N VAL A 353 -0.29 8.57 -34.96
CA VAL A 353 -0.44 9.40 -33.75
C VAL A 353 0.86 10.17 -33.53
N GLU A 354 0.80 11.49 -33.66
CA GLU A 354 1.97 12.36 -33.46
C GLU A 354 2.19 12.72 -31.99
N MET A 355 1.10 12.91 -31.23
CA MET A 355 1.13 13.30 -29.83
C MET A 355 -0.06 12.72 -29.07
N VAL A 356 0.04 12.70 -27.74
CA VAL A 356 -1.01 12.30 -26.80
C VAL A 356 -1.30 13.45 -25.87
N MET A 357 -2.57 13.82 -25.75
CA MET A 357 -3.02 14.92 -24.90
C MET A 357 -3.36 14.44 -23.49
N PRO A 358 -3.23 15.30 -22.47
CA PRO A 358 -3.86 15.05 -21.17
C PRO A 358 -5.37 14.79 -21.32
N GLY A 359 -5.87 13.73 -20.70
CA GLY A 359 -7.25 13.25 -20.82
C GLY A 359 -7.47 12.13 -21.86
N ASP A 360 -6.44 11.81 -22.66
CA ASP A 360 -6.57 10.77 -23.68
C ASP A 360 -6.47 9.35 -23.11
N ASN A 361 -7.22 8.44 -23.74
CA ASN A 361 -7.03 7.00 -23.64
C ASN A 361 -6.34 6.49 -24.89
N ILE A 362 -5.24 5.77 -24.75
CA ILE A 362 -4.48 5.31 -25.91
C ILE A 362 -3.77 3.97 -25.65
N LYS A 363 -3.61 3.18 -26.72
CA LYS A 363 -2.70 2.02 -26.72
C LYS A 363 -1.30 2.48 -27.08
N ILE A 364 -0.33 2.00 -26.31
CA ILE A 364 1.10 2.31 -26.48
C ILE A 364 1.93 1.04 -26.46
N THR A 365 3.12 1.13 -27.04
CA THR A 365 4.17 0.13 -26.83
C THR A 365 5.22 0.72 -25.89
N VAL A 366 5.60 -0.02 -24.87
CA VAL A 366 6.58 0.38 -23.86
C VAL A 366 7.81 -0.51 -23.96
N THR A 367 9.00 0.12 -23.95
CA THR A 367 10.27 -0.57 -23.80
C THR A 367 10.97 -0.09 -22.53
N LEU A 368 11.10 -0.98 -21.55
CA LEU A 368 11.73 -0.72 -20.26
C LEU A 368 13.25 -0.82 -20.35
N ILE A 369 13.97 -0.06 -19.52
CA ILE A 369 15.44 -0.14 -19.44
C ILE A 369 15.93 -1.44 -18.81
N ASN A 370 15.19 -1.98 -17.85
CA ASN A 370 15.47 -3.24 -17.19
C ASN A 370 14.27 -4.19 -17.33
N PRO A 371 14.50 -5.51 -17.38
CA PRO A 371 13.41 -6.48 -17.35
C PRO A 371 12.76 -6.46 -15.95
N ILE A 372 11.46 -6.64 -15.90
CA ILE A 372 10.71 -6.82 -14.66
C ILE A 372 9.71 -7.97 -14.83
N ALA A 373 9.28 -8.57 -13.73
CA ALA A 373 8.25 -9.61 -13.77
C ALA A 373 6.91 -9.01 -14.21
N LEU A 374 6.48 -9.35 -15.43
CA LEU A 374 5.25 -8.84 -16.04
C LEU A 374 4.38 -9.99 -16.57
N GLU A 375 3.08 -9.74 -16.59
CA GLU A 375 2.07 -10.59 -17.24
C GLU A 375 0.95 -9.70 -17.78
N GLU A 376 0.16 -10.22 -18.71
CA GLU A 376 -1.03 -9.53 -19.21
C GLU A 376 -2.01 -9.28 -18.06
N GLY A 377 -2.65 -8.10 -18.05
CA GLY A 377 -3.51 -7.64 -16.98
C GLY A 377 -2.78 -6.92 -15.82
N THR A 378 -1.44 -6.90 -15.81
CA THR A 378 -0.68 -6.15 -14.80
C THR A 378 -0.97 -4.65 -14.94
N ARG A 379 -1.40 -4.02 -13.83
CA ARG A 379 -1.62 -2.57 -13.77
C ARG A 379 -0.31 -1.85 -13.49
N PHE A 380 -0.20 -0.63 -14.00
CA PHE A 380 0.95 0.24 -13.74
C PHE A 380 0.54 1.72 -13.68
N ALA A 381 1.31 2.49 -12.93
CA ALA A 381 1.22 3.95 -12.93
C ALA A 381 2.40 4.55 -13.70
N ILE A 382 2.17 5.69 -14.33
CA ILE A 382 3.19 6.45 -15.07
C ILE A 382 3.47 7.73 -14.28
N ARG A 383 4.75 7.99 -13.98
CA ARG A 383 5.17 9.15 -13.21
C ARG A 383 6.27 9.94 -13.91
N GLU A 384 6.23 11.25 -13.74
CA GLU A 384 7.24 12.20 -14.23
C GLU A 384 7.42 13.33 -13.21
N GLY A 385 8.67 13.66 -12.89
CA GLY A 385 8.98 14.81 -12.03
C GLY A 385 8.27 14.79 -10.67
N GLY A 386 8.11 13.60 -10.06
CA GLY A 386 7.42 13.42 -8.78
C GLY A 386 5.89 13.41 -8.85
N ARG A 387 5.28 13.49 -10.04
CA ARG A 387 3.82 13.49 -10.24
C ARG A 387 3.37 12.25 -10.98
N THR A 388 2.18 11.76 -10.66
CA THR A 388 1.50 10.74 -11.47
C THR A 388 0.87 11.44 -12.68
N VAL A 389 1.21 10.96 -13.87
CA VAL A 389 0.76 11.55 -15.13
C VAL A 389 -0.12 10.62 -15.95
N GLY A 390 -0.24 9.38 -15.52
CA GLY A 390 -1.13 8.41 -16.16
C GLY A 390 -1.13 7.07 -15.44
N ALA A 391 -2.04 6.22 -15.86
CA ALA A 391 -2.15 4.83 -15.42
C ALA A 391 -2.52 3.95 -16.59
N GLY A 392 -2.22 2.66 -16.47
CA GLY A 392 -2.55 1.72 -17.54
C GLY A 392 -2.53 0.27 -17.09
N VAL A 393 -2.82 -0.57 -18.07
CA VAL A 393 -2.80 -2.02 -17.94
C VAL A 393 -2.00 -2.65 -19.09
N VAL A 394 -1.20 -3.66 -18.77
CA VAL A 394 -0.49 -4.47 -19.78
C VAL A 394 -1.52 -5.29 -20.56
N THR A 395 -1.59 -5.10 -21.87
CA THR A 395 -2.53 -5.81 -22.74
C THR A 395 -1.88 -6.96 -23.49
N LYS A 396 -0.56 -6.88 -23.70
CA LYS A 396 0.20 -7.92 -24.39
C LYS A 396 1.69 -7.84 -24.07
N ILE A 397 2.31 -8.96 -23.84
CA ILE A 397 3.76 -9.08 -23.71
C ILE A 397 4.37 -9.28 -25.11
N ILE A 398 5.49 -8.57 -25.41
CA ILE A 398 6.19 -8.65 -26.69
C ILE A 398 7.54 -9.33 -26.49
N GLU A 399 8.34 -8.89 -25.47
CA GLU A 399 9.70 -9.40 -25.22
C GLU A 399 10.02 -9.36 -23.71
#